data_f07dcf0053f652706262f3f1852a244f
#
_entry.id   f07dcf0053f652706262f3f1852a244f
#
_cell.length_a   1.000
_cell.length_b   1.000
_cell.length_c   1.000
_cell.angle_alpha   90.00
_cell.angle_beta   90.00
_cell.angle_gamma   90.00
#
_symmetry.space_group_name_H-M   'P 1'
#
loop_
_entity.id
_entity.type
_entity.pdbx_description
1 polymer ?
#
loop_
_entity_poly.entity_id
_entity_poly.type
_entity_poly.pdbx_seq_one_letter_code
_entity_poly.pdbx_strand_id
1 'polypeptide(L)'
;MKTDFFRRKTLALAGVLSAATVLSGIFYSHALTRAIVADVSETFYFLVSEEENVPASAWDAYLGGGAGYVMSRGKTEYAVLSCYFNETDARTVKNNLGNKKISAAVLEESGGMLYFKKRSEKQNAEKIAGCFRTMGSCIRLLYDIANSAETGEYTQQALKRSLSAVRGVLSRLAEENRGGVFTEISACASRSALKLSEIVRGTVYAKDIRYLQVSLSDSYLTLAEEFSI
;
A
#
# COMPACT_ATOMS: atom_id res chain seq x y z
N MET A 1 64.88 21.72 23.96
CA MET A 1 64.65 21.27 22.58
C MET A 1 63.79 20.03 22.39
N LYS A 2 63.55 19.21 23.42
CA LYS A 2 62.65 17.99 23.30
C LYS A 2 61.16 18.29 23.48
N THR A 3 60.77 19.33 24.19
CA THR A 3 59.38 19.68 24.52
C THR A 3 58.60 20.28 23.32
N ASP A 4 59.27 21.02 22.40
CA ASP A 4 58.59 21.63 21.23
C ASP A 4 58.23 20.62 20.16
N PHE A 5 58.97 19.52 20.07
CA PHE A 5 58.70 18.47 19.06
C PHE A 5 57.45 17.64 19.44
N PHE A 6 57.26 17.39 20.72
CA PHE A 6 56.04 16.70 21.19
C PHE A 6 54.80 17.56 21.08
N ARG A 7 54.92 18.86 21.36
CA ARG A 7 53.80 19.82 21.23
C ARG A 7 53.33 20.00 19.76
N ARG A 8 54.25 19.97 18.81
CA ARG A 8 53.89 20.01 17.37
C ARG A 8 53.22 18.73 16.88
N LYS A 9 53.65 17.56 17.37
CA LYS A 9 53.01 16.28 17.00
C LYS A 9 51.60 16.14 17.58
N THR A 10 51.38 16.56 18.83
CA THR A 10 50.03 16.55 19.43
C THR A 10 49.08 17.55 18.76
N LEU A 11 49.55 18.73 18.39
CA LEU A 11 48.75 19.69 17.61
C LEU A 11 48.38 19.17 16.21
N ALA A 12 49.29 18.50 15.52
CA ALA A 12 49.05 17.91 14.24
C ALA A 12 48.04 16.73 14.33
N LEU A 13 48.15 15.88 15.35
CA LEU A 13 47.23 14.79 15.59
C LEU A 13 45.81 15.27 15.96
N ALA A 14 45.71 16.33 16.76
CA ALA A 14 44.43 16.95 17.12
C ALA A 14 43.78 17.61 15.88
N GLY A 15 44.58 18.23 14.99
CA GLY A 15 44.08 18.80 13.73
C GLY A 15 43.56 17.76 12.74
N VAL A 16 44.23 16.60 12.65
CA VAL A 16 43.78 15.49 11.78
C VAL A 16 42.52 14.83 12.31
N LEU A 17 42.43 14.63 13.65
CA LEU A 17 41.22 14.09 14.27
C LEU A 17 40.02 15.03 14.15
N SER A 18 40.20 16.35 14.30
CA SER A 18 39.11 17.31 14.11
C SER A 18 38.69 17.43 12.65
N ALA A 19 39.60 17.36 11.68
CA ALA A 19 39.27 17.34 10.28
C ALA A 19 38.53 16.04 9.87
N ALA A 20 38.91 14.90 10.42
CA ALA A 20 38.21 13.64 10.16
C ALA A 20 36.79 13.62 10.72
N THR A 21 36.56 14.19 11.91
CA THR A 21 35.22 14.31 12.50
C THR A 21 34.34 15.32 11.76
N VAL A 22 34.89 16.42 11.28
CA VAL A 22 34.15 17.39 10.46
C VAL A 22 33.82 16.79 9.09
N LEU A 23 34.76 16.10 8.43
CA LEU A 23 34.51 15.42 7.17
C LEU A 23 33.49 14.29 7.32
N SER A 24 33.57 13.45 8.35
CA SER A 24 32.56 12.41 8.60
C SER A 24 31.21 13.02 8.94
N GLY A 25 31.14 14.13 9.69
CA GLY A 25 29.91 14.86 9.96
C GLY A 25 29.30 15.45 8.70
N ILE A 26 30.11 15.99 7.79
CA ILE A 26 29.65 16.52 6.48
C ILE A 26 29.18 15.37 5.58
N PHE A 27 29.90 14.24 5.52
CA PHE A 27 29.47 13.07 4.78
C PHE A 27 28.18 12.46 5.34
N TYR A 28 28.03 12.39 6.67
CA TYR A 28 26.81 11.90 7.31
C TYR A 28 25.63 12.86 7.08
N SER A 29 25.84 14.18 7.20
CA SER A 29 24.80 15.18 6.92
C SER A 29 24.42 15.20 5.44
N HIS A 30 25.38 15.03 4.51
CA HIS A 30 25.09 14.92 3.07
C HIS A 30 24.38 13.61 2.70
N ALA A 31 24.64 12.51 3.39
CA ALA A 31 23.91 11.26 3.20
C ALA A 31 22.47 11.36 3.74
N LEU A 32 22.28 11.98 4.91
CA LEU A 32 20.97 12.21 5.51
C LEU A 32 20.11 13.26 4.77
N THR A 33 20.75 14.24 4.10
CA THR A 33 20.02 15.24 3.30
C THR A 33 19.58 14.73 1.92
N ARG A 34 19.93 13.52 1.53
CA ARG A 34 19.64 12.97 0.20
C ARG A 34 18.44 12.03 0.13
N ALA A 35 17.97 11.48 1.24
CA ALA A 35 16.78 10.64 1.24
C ALA A 35 15.57 11.47 1.64
N ILE A 36 14.66 11.75 0.69
CA ILE A 36 13.32 12.16 1.05
C ILE A 36 12.55 10.88 1.27
N VAL A 37 11.95 10.83 2.42
CA VAL A 37 11.11 9.74 2.86
C VAL A 37 9.67 10.19 2.68
N ALA A 38 8.89 9.44 1.90
CA ALA A 38 7.45 9.56 1.87
C ALA A 38 6.86 8.37 2.62
N ASP A 39 6.08 8.66 3.65
CA ASP A 39 5.38 7.64 4.42
C ASP A 39 4.15 7.16 3.63
N VAL A 40 4.16 5.87 3.30
CA VAL A 40 3.06 5.14 2.68
C VAL A 40 2.76 3.87 3.48
N SER A 41 2.96 3.93 4.79
CA SER A 41 2.91 2.82 5.74
C SER A 41 1.49 2.31 6.02
N GLU A 42 0.56 2.46 5.09
CA GLU A 42 -0.74 1.82 5.22
C GLU A 42 -0.55 0.31 5.39
N THR A 43 -1.10 -0.23 6.48
CA THR A 43 -1.02 -1.66 6.80
C THR A 43 -2.34 -2.33 6.44
N PHE A 44 -2.25 -3.45 5.77
CA PHE A 44 -3.36 -4.28 5.34
C PHE A 44 -3.25 -5.65 5.98
N TYR A 45 -4.37 -6.19 6.46
CA TYR A 45 -4.49 -7.52 7.02
C TYR A 45 -5.36 -8.36 6.07
N PHE A 46 -4.70 -9.14 5.23
CA PHE A 46 -5.38 -10.03 4.28
C PHE A 46 -5.76 -11.32 4.97
N LEU A 47 -7.03 -11.67 4.88
CA LEU A 47 -7.50 -12.98 5.28
C LEU A 47 -7.39 -13.90 4.06
N VAL A 48 -6.52 -14.90 4.14
CA VAL A 48 -6.21 -15.82 3.03
C VAL A 48 -6.62 -17.24 3.36
N SER A 49 -7.04 -17.99 2.33
CA SER A 49 -7.29 -19.44 2.48
C SER A 49 -5.98 -20.19 2.67
N GLU A 50 -6.00 -21.23 3.52
CA GLU A 50 -4.89 -22.18 3.68
C GLU A 50 -5.03 -23.41 2.78
N GLU A 51 -5.99 -23.44 1.86
CA GLU A 51 -6.18 -24.54 0.92
C GLU A 51 -5.16 -24.49 -0.22
N GLU A 52 -4.67 -25.66 -0.63
CA GLU A 52 -3.62 -25.76 -1.67
C GLU A 52 -4.11 -25.35 -3.06
N ASN A 53 -5.39 -25.54 -3.38
CA ASN A 53 -5.95 -25.17 -4.67
C ASN A 53 -6.41 -23.70 -4.67
N VAL A 54 -5.47 -22.78 -4.84
CA VAL A 54 -5.71 -21.34 -4.77
C VAL A 54 -6.83 -20.86 -5.72
N PRO A 55 -6.86 -21.23 -7.03
CA PRO A 55 -7.95 -20.78 -7.91
C PRO A 55 -9.34 -21.27 -7.47
N ALA A 56 -9.47 -22.53 -7.02
CA ALA A 56 -10.74 -23.05 -6.53
C ALA A 56 -11.16 -22.34 -5.23
N SER A 57 -10.26 -22.18 -4.27
CA SER A 57 -10.52 -21.45 -3.03
C SER A 57 -10.92 -20.00 -3.27
N ALA A 58 -10.30 -19.31 -4.22
CA ALA A 58 -10.69 -17.95 -4.60
C ALA A 58 -12.11 -17.92 -5.17
N TRP A 59 -12.45 -18.88 -6.06
CA TRP A 59 -13.79 -18.98 -6.62
C TRP A 59 -14.85 -19.27 -5.55
N ASP A 60 -14.59 -20.23 -4.66
CA ASP A 60 -15.49 -20.58 -3.57
C ASP A 60 -15.68 -19.41 -2.59
N ALA A 61 -14.59 -18.66 -2.29
CA ALA A 61 -14.65 -17.46 -1.49
C ALA A 61 -15.55 -16.39 -2.14
N TYR A 62 -15.41 -16.18 -3.46
CA TYR A 62 -16.26 -15.24 -4.20
C TYR A 62 -17.73 -15.66 -4.20
N LEU A 63 -18.02 -16.93 -4.40
CA LEU A 63 -19.39 -17.45 -4.33
C LEU A 63 -19.97 -17.31 -2.92
N GLY A 64 -19.15 -17.47 -1.90
CA GLY A 64 -19.52 -17.30 -0.49
C GLY A 64 -19.65 -15.83 -0.03
N GLY A 65 -19.45 -14.85 -0.91
CA GLY A 65 -19.59 -13.42 -0.59
C GLY A 65 -18.27 -12.73 -0.20
N GLY A 66 -17.14 -13.42 -0.20
CA GLY A 66 -15.80 -12.88 -0.01
C GLY A 66 -15.24 -12.20 -1.27
N ALA A 67 -14.00 -11.74 -1.22
CA ALA A 67 -13.34 -11.09 -2.33
C ALA A 67 -13.03 -12.06 -3.48
N GLY A 68 -12.52 -13.25 -3.16
CA GLY A 68 -12.15 -14.24 -4.17
C GLY A 68 -11.03 -13.77 -5.11
N TYR A 69 -10.10 -12.99 -4.57
CA TYR A 69 -8.97 -12.44 -5.32
C TYR A 69 -7.75 -13.36 -5.19
N VAL A 70 -7.03 -13.57 -6.28
CA VAL A 70 -5.74 -14.28 -6.25
C VAL A 70 -4.62 -13.25 -6.18
N MET A 71 -3.89 -13.27 -5.08
CA MET A 71 -2.76 -12.38 -4.80
C MET A 71 -1.46 -13.18 -4.92
N SER A 72 -0.45 -12.60 -5.58
CA SER A 72 0.88 -13.21 -5.70
C SER A 72 1.90 -12.46 -4.86
N ARG A 73 2.73 -13.21 -4.12
CA ARG A 73 3.89 -12.68 -3.39
C ARG A 73 5.12 -13.55 -3.69
N GLY A 74 6.02 -13.00 -4.51
CA GLY A 74 7.14 -13.76 -5.02
C GLY A 74 6.69 -14.97 -5.83
N LYS A 75 6.91 -16.19 -5.32
CA LYS A 75 6.50 -17.46 -5.97
C LYS A 75 5.22 -18.06 -5.37
N THR A 76 4.64 -17.42 -4.36
CA THR A 76 3.49 -17.95 -3.64
C THR A 76 2.24 -17.21 -4.07
N GLU A 77 1.18 -17.94 -4.35
CA GLU A 77 -0.15 -17.42 -4.61
C GLU A 77 -1.06 -17.65 -3.41
N TYR A 78 -1.95 -16.71 -3.16
CA TYR A 78 -2.92 -16.74 -2.07
C TYR A 78 -4.32 -16.47 -2.58
N ALA A 79 -5.28 -17.29 -2.17
CA ALA A 79 -6.70 -16.97 -2.34
C ALA A 79 -7.14 -16.03 -1.21
N VAL A 80 -7.34 -14.75 -1.54
CA VAL A 80 -7.72 -13.73 -0.57
C VAL A 80 -9.23 -13.72 -0.39
N LEU A 81 -9.67 -13.96 0.83
CA LEU A 81 -11.07 -13.95 1.23
C LEU A 81 -11.58 -12.54 1.51
N SER A 82 -10.74 -11.71 2.15
CA SER A 82 -11.06 -10.33 2.53
C SER A 82 -9.79 -9.57 2.92
N CYS A 83 -9.90 -8.24 3.06
CA CYS A 83 -8.81 -7.37 3.52
C CYS A 83 -9.35 -6.38 4.56
N TYR A 84 -8.58 -6.19 5.63
CA TYR A 84 -8.91 -5.37 6.80
C TYR A 84 -7.82 -4.34 7.06
N PHE A 85 -8.15 -3.27 7.79
CA PHE A 85 -7.20 -2.25 8.26
C PHE A 85 -6.84 -2.41 9.74
N ASN A 86 -7.41 -3.42 10.40
CA ASN A 86 -7.22 -3.72 11.81
C ASN A 86 -7.03 -5.21 11.98
N GLU A 87 -5.95 -5.60 12.66
CA GLU A 87 -5.63 -7.00 12.93
C GLU A 87 -6.74 -7.71 13.75
N THR A 88 -7.32 -6.99 14.72
CA THR A 88 -8.38 -7.56 15.57
C THR A 88 -9.59 -7.97 14.75
N ASP A 89 -9.99 -7.15 13.77
CA ASP A 89 -11.13 -7.45 12.89
C ASP A 89 -10.82 -8.67 12.01
N ALA A 90 -9.62 -8.72 11.40
CA ALA A 90 -9.18 -9.85 10.60
C ALA A 90 -9.16 -11.16 11.41
N ARG A 91 -8.61 -11.12 12.64
CA ARG A 91 -8.56 -12.28 13.54
C ARG A 91 -9.95 -12.72 14.02
N THR A 92 -10.85 -11.77 14.27
CA THR A 92 -12.24 -12.07 14.66
C THR A 92 -12.94 -12.83 13.54
N VAL A 93 -12.81 -12.38 12.30
CA VAL A 93 -13.42 -13.06 11.15
C VAL A 93 -12.75 -14.41 10.90
N LYS A 94 -11.41 -14.51 10.99
CA LYS A 94 -10.69 -15.78 10.94
C LYS A 94 -11.28 -16.81 11.92
N ASN A 95 -11.45 -16.42 13.19
CA ASN A 95 -11.99 -17.30 14.22
C ASN A 95 -13.42 -17.77 13.89
N ASN A 96 -14.24 -16.86 13.37
CA ASN A 96 -15.60 -17.17 12.94
C ASN A 96 -15.62 -18.17 11.76
N LEU A 97 -14.67 -18.05 10.82
CA LEU A 97 -14.50 -19.02 9.73
C LEU A 97 -14.03 -20.38 10.25
N GLY A 98 -13.11 -20.42 11.21
CA GLY A 98 -12.67 -21.65 11.88
C GLY A 98 -13.83 -22.40 12.52
N ASN A 99 -14.79 -21.72 13.14
CA ASN A 99 -16.02 -22.30 13.68
C ASN A 99 -16.90 -22.95 12.58
N LYS A 100 -16.77 -22.49 11.33
CA LYS A 100 -17.43 -23.05 10.14
C LYS A 100 -16.55 -24.08 9.41
N LYS A 101 -15.41 -24.48 9.99
CA LYS A 101 -14.42 -25.40 9.40
C LYS A 101 -13.76 -24.89 8.11
N ILE A 102 -13.68 -23.58 7.94
CA ILE A 102 -12.93 -22.94 6.86
C ILE A 102 -11.57 -22.54 7.40
N SER A 103 -10.49 -23.13 6.84
CA SER A 103 -9.12 -22.83 7.25
C SER A 103 -8.64 -21.54 6.59
N ALA A 104 -8.20 -20.59 7.42
CA ALA A 104 -7.73 -19.29 6.95
C ALA A 104 -6.59 -18.74 7.81
N ALA A 105 -5.68 -18.02 7.20
CA ALA A 105 -4.59 -17.29 7.86
C ALA A 105 -4.78 -15.78 7.70
N VAL A 106 -4.14 -15.01 8.59
CA VAL A 106 -4.03 -13.55 8.45
C VAL A 106 -2.61 -13.24 7.99
N LEU A 107 -2.49 -12.59 6.85
CA LEU A 107 -1.24 -12.09 6.29
C LEU A 107 -1.21 -10.57 6.48
N GLU A 108 -0.22 -10.08 7.22
CA GLU A 108 0.01 -8.66 7.46
C GLU A 108 1.01 -8.12 6.43
N GLU A 109 0.66 -7.05 5.74
CA GLU A 109 1.54 -6.36 4.78
C GLU A 109 1.41 -4.85 4.90
N SER A 110 2.52 -4.14 4.75
CA SER A 110 2.59 -2.69 4.85
C SER A 110 3.37 -2.09 3.68
N GLY A 111 2.90 -0.94 3.19
CA GLY A 111 3.58 -0.19 2.14
C GLY A 111 4.94 0.40 2.55
N GLY A 112 5.17 0.57 3.87
CA GLY A 112 6.44 1.04 4.39
C GLY A 112 6.76 2.49 4.04
N MET A 113 8.04 2.77 3.83
CA MET A 113 8.55 4.09 3.52
C MET A 113 9.22 4.13 2.15
N LEU A 114 8.88 5.10 1.33
CA LEU A 114 9.50 5.31 0.02
C LEU A 114 10.76 6.17 0.15
N TYR A 115 11.85 5.73 -0.45
CA TYR A 115 13.14 6.41 -0.42
C TYR A 115 13.51 6.94 -1.81
N PHE A 116 13.62 8.27 -1.96
CA PHE A 116 13.96 8.90 -3.23
C PHE A 116 15.45 9.29 -3.25
N LYS A 117 16.23 8.64 -4.11
CA LYS A 117 17.70 8.82 -4.19
C LYS A 117 18.12 10.06 -4.99
N LYS A 118 17.34 10.48 -5.98
CA LYS A 118 17.72 11.59 -6.88
C LYS A 118 17.00 12.87 -6.54
N ARG A 119 17.72 14.01 -6.68
CA ARG A 119 17.17 15.36 -6.44
C ARG A 119 15.98 15.68 -7.37
N SER A 120 15.98 15.15 -8.59
CA SER A 120 14.84 15.29 -9.53
C SER A 120 13.60 14.51 -9.07
N GLU A 121 13.78 13.43 -8.33
CA GLU A 121 12.71 12.63 -7.76
C GLU A 121 12.07 13.31 -6.54
N LYS A 122 12.85 14.19 -5.89
CA LYS A 122 12.42 14.97 -4.72
C LYS A 122 11.17 15.81 -5.00
N GLN A 123 11.10 16.43 -6.19
CA GLN A 123 9.94 17.23 -6.58
C GLN A 123 8.67 16.39 -6.77
N ASN A 124 8.85 15.11 -7.08
CA ASN A 124 7.75 14.17 -7.27
C ASN A 124 7.36 13.41 -5.99
N ALA A 125 8.25 13.36 -4.99
CA ALA A 125 8.03 12.56 -3.77
C ALA A 125 6.75 12.93 -3.03
N GLU A 126 6.50 14.23 -2.85
CA GLU A 126 5.30 14.72 -2.17
C GLU A 126 4.02 14.44 -2.98
N LYS A 127 4.13 14.56 -4.30
CA LYS A 127 3.03 14.21 -5.22
C LYS A 127 2.76 12.70 -5.22
N ILE A 128 3.82 11.87 -5.23
CA ILE A 128 3.70 10.40 -5.12
C ILE A 128 3.03 10.02 -3.79
N ALA A 129 3.50 10.58 -2.66
CA ALA A 129 2.86 10.37 -1.36
C ALA A 129 1.39 10.81 -1.35
N GLY A 130 1.06 11.91 -2.03
CA GLY A 130 -0.31 12.35 -2.25
C GLY A 130 -1.16 11.34 -3.00
N CYS A 131 -0.61 10.71 -4.04
CA CYS A 131 -1.27 9.64 -4.79
C CYS A 131 -1.57 8.43 -3.90
N PHE A 132 -0.59 7.98 -3.12
CA PHE A 132 -0.77 6.86 -2.19
C PHE A 132 -1.82 7.16 -1.12
N ARG A 133 -1.81 8.36 -0.50
CA ARG A 133 -2.86 8.77 0.44
C ARG A 133 -4.26 8.74 -0.19
N THR A 134 -4.37 9.18 -1.44
CA THR A 134 -5.65 9.16 -2.17
C THR A 134 -6.09 7.72 -2.44
N MET A 135 -5.19 6.84 -2.86
CA MET A 135 -5.48 5.42 -3.06
C MET A 135 -5.90 4.75 -1.74
N GLY A 136 -5.16 4.95 -0.65
CA GLY A 136 -5.50 4.43 0.67
C GLY A 136 -6.88 4.89 1.14
N SER A 137 -7.22 6.16 0.94
CA SER A 137 -8.57 6.68 1.23
C SER A 137 -9.65 6.00 0.39
N CYS A 138 -9.40 5.74 -0.90
CA CYS A 138 -10.33 5.01 -1.76
C CYS A 138 -10.52 3.56 -1.29
N ILE A 139 -9.45 2.88 -0.86
CA ILE A 139 -9.52 1.51 -0.35
C ILE A 139 -10.39 1.46 0.93
N ARG A 140 -10.21 2.40 1.86
CA ARG A 140 -11.02 2.49 3.08
C ARG A 140 -12.50 2.74 2.76
N LEU A 141 -12.79 3.67 1.85
CA LEU A 141 -14.16 3.91 1.40
C LEU A 141 -14.80 2.69 0.75
N LEU A 142 -14.05 1.92 -0.06
CA LEU A 142 -14.55 0.68 -0.64
C LEU A 142 -14.86 -0.36 0.44
N TYR A 143 -14.02 -0.46 1.47
CA TYR A 143 -14.26 -1.33 2.63
C TYR A 143 -15.57 -0.98 3.34
N ASP A 144 -15.79 0.31 3.65
CA ASP A 144 -16.99 0.78 4.33
C ASP A 144 -18.25 0.56 3.47
N ILE A 145 -18.16 0.83 2.16
CA ILE A 145 -19.27 0.61 1.23
C ILE A 145 -19.60 -0.89 1.11
N ALA A 146 -18.58 -1.77 1.09
CA ALA A 146 -18.80 -3.21 1.05
C ALA A 146 -19.52 -3.71 2.31
N ASN A 147 -19.13 -3.23 3.49
CA ASN A 147 -19.79 -3.56 4.75
C ASN A 147 -21.24 -3.06 4.78
N SER A 148 -21.49 -1.83 4.34
CA SER A 148 -22.85 -1.27 4.25
C SER A 148 -23.73 -2.02 3.23
N ALA A 149 -23.12 -2.56 2.16
CA ALA A 149 -23.83 -3.40 1.18
C ALA A 149 -24.19 -4.76 1.77
N GLU A 150 -23.31 -5.36 2.60
CA GLU A 150 -23.53 -6.66 3.23
C GLU A 150 -24.60 -6.58 4.31
N THR A 151 -24.58 -5.52 5.13
CA THR A 151 -25.56 -5.32 6.20
C THR A 151 -26.91 -4.83 5.70
N GLY A 152 -27.02 -4.45 4.43
CA GLY A 152 -28.24 -3.88 3.85
C GLY A 152 -28.55 -2.48 4.35
N GLU A 153 -27.58 -1.80 4.97
CA GLU A 153 -27.71 -0.44 5.48
C GLU A 153 -27.97 0.58 4.35
N TYR A 154 -27.34 0.35 3.19
CA TYR A 154 -27.50 1.22 2.03
C TYR A 154 -28.41 0.62 0.96
N THR A 155 -29.26 1.47 0.39
CA THR A 155 -30.01 1.12 -0.82
C THR A 155 -29.08 0.97 -2.02
N GLN A 156 -29.51 0.23 -3.05
CA GLN A 156 -28.75 0.09 -4.30
C GLN A 156 -28.38 1.46 -4.92
N GLN A 157 -29.27 2.44 -4.81
CA GLN A 157 -29.02 3.79 -5.34
C GLN A 157 -27.94 4.51 -4.50
N ALA A 158 -27.94 4.37 -3.18
CA ALA A 158 -26.93 4.94 -2.30
C ALA A 158 -25.56 4.30 -2.58
N LEU A 159 -25.50 2.97 -2.69
CA LEU A 159 -24.27 2.24 -3.07
C LEU A 159 -23.69 2.74 -4.39
N LYS A 160 -24.53 2.85 -5.44
CA LYS A 160 -24.09 3.34 -6.76
C LYS A 160 -23.57 4.78 -6.70
N ARG A 161 -24.16 5.64 -5.90
CA ARG A 161 -23.70 7.03 -5.71
C ARG A 161 -22.34 7.05 -5.03
N SER A 162 -22.16 6.29 -3.93
CA SER A 162 -20.91 6.21 -3.20
C SER A 162 -19.78 5.64 -4.07
N LEU A 163 -20.03 4.55 -4.80
CA LEU A 163 -19.07 3.98 -5.75
C LEU A 163 -18.73 4.93 -6.90
N SER A 164 -19.71 5.70 -7.40
CA SER A 164 -19.46 6.71 -8.42
C SER A 164 -18.59 7.86 -7.92
N ALA A 165 -18.68 8.22 -6.64
CA ALA A 165 -17.79 9.20 -6.03
C ALA A 165 -16.35 8.67 -5.98
N VAL A 166 -16.14 7.41 -5.50
CA VAL A 166 -14.81 6.76 -5.50
C VAL A 166 -14.25 6.67 -6.91
N ARG A 167 -15.08 6.28 -7.90
CA ARG A 167 -14.68 6.26 -9.31
C ARG A 167 -14.19 7.63 -9.79
N GLY A 168 -14.90 8.70 -9.44
CA GLY A 168 -14.53 10.08 -9.80
C GLY A 168 -13.17 10.48 -9.25
N VAL A 169 -12.85 10.08 -8.01
CA VAL A 169 -11.55 10.31 -7.38
C VAL A 169 -10.45 9.56 -8.12
N LEU A 170 -10.64 8.27 -8.38
CA LEU A 170 -9.65 7.43 -9.10
C LEU A 170 -9.45 7.90 -10.54
N SER A 171 -10.51 8.30 -11.25
CA SER A 171 -10.39 8.86 -12.61
C SER A 171 -9.56 10.14 -12.60
N ARG A 172 -9.79 11.04 -11.66
CA ARG A 172 -9.00 12.27 -11.51
C ARG A 172 -7.54 11.96 -11.18
N LEU A 173 -7.30 11.01 -10.24
CA LEU A 173 -5.96 10.56 -9.91
C LEU A 173 -5.20 10.06 -11.14
N ALA A 174 -5.88 9.30 -12.01
CA ALA A 174 -5.31 8.80 -13.26
C ALA A 174 -5.00 9.92 -14.25
N GLU A 175 -5.91 10.89 -14.40
CA GLU A 175 -5.77 11.99 -15.35
C GLU A 175 -4.66 12.98 -14.97
N GLU A 176 -4.56 13.33 -13.68
CA GLU A 176 -3.58 14.28 -13.16
C GLU A 176 -2.17 13.72 -13.08
N ASN A 177 -2.02 12.39 -13.21
CA ASN A 177 -0.75 11.67 -13.03
C ASN A 177 -0.34 10.86 -14.28
N ARG A 178 -0.55 11.41 -15.46
CA ARG A 178 -0.16 10.75 -16.72
C ARG A 178 1.34 10.90 -16.99
N GLY A 179 1.98 9.78 -17.29
CA GLY A 179 3.35 9.71 -17.80
C GLY A 179 4.46 9.79 -16.76
N GLY A 180 5.68 9.53 -17.18
CA GLY A 180 6.87 9.51 -16.34
C GLY A 180 6.77 8.52 -15.19
N VAL A 181 7.25 8.93 -14.03
CA VAL A 181 7.26 8.10 -12.80
C VAL A 181 5.85 7.76 -12.27
N PHE A 182 4.81 8.42 -12.77
CA PHE A 182 3.43 8.22 -12.34
C PHE A 182 2.64 7.24 -13.22
N THR A 183 3.25 6.70 -14.26
CA THR A 183 2.56 5.86 -15.26
C THR A 183 1.82 4.68 -14.62
N GLU A 184 2.47 3.96 -13.71
CA GLU A 184 1.88 2.79 -13.05
C GLU A 184 0.77 3.18 -12.08
N ILE A 185 0.93 4.29 -11.35
CA ILE A 185 -0.14 4.84 -10.48
C ILE A 185 -1.36 5.21 -11.32
N SER A 186 -1.14 5.91 -12.43
CA SER A 186 -2.21 6.31 -13.37
C SER A 186 -2.92 5.10 -13.97
N ALA A 187 -2.16 4.08 -14.38
CA ALA A 187 -2.70 2.84 -14.93
C ALA A 187 -3.54 2.07 -13.89
N CYS A 188 -3.04 1.94 -12.65
CA CYS A 188 -3.76 1.31 -11.56
C CYS A 188 -5.09 2.03 -11.26
N ALA A 189 -5.04 3.36 -11.11
CA ALA A 189 -6.22 4.18 -10.85
C ALA A 189 -7.25 4.09 -12.00
N SER A 190 -6.79 4.11 -13.26
CA SER A 190 -7.65 3.92 -14.44
C SER A 190 -8.35 2.57 -14.47
N ARG A 191 -7.62 1.48 -14.24
CA ARG A 191 -8.19 0.11 -14.19
C ARG A 191 -9.26 0.00 -13.11
N SER A 192 -8.98 0.54 -11.92
CA SER A 192 -9.93 0.53 -10.80
C SER A 192 -11.16 1.37 -11.07
N ALA A 193 -11.02 2.55 -11.69
CA ALA A 193 -12.15 3.39 -12.09
C ALA A 193 -13.02 2.72 -13.17
N LEU A 194 -12.41 2.01 -14.13
CA LEU A 194 -13.12 1.23 -15.13
C LEU A 194 -13.93 0.11 -14.47
N LYS A 195 -13.34 -0.65 -13.56
CA LYS A 195 -14.00 -1.71 -12.81
C LYS A 195 -15.20 -1.20 -12.01
N LEU A 196 -15.06 -0.04 -11.35
CA LEU A 196 -16.18 0.63 -10.69
C LEU A 196 -17.29 1.00 -11.67
N SER A 197 -16.95 1.41 -12.89
CA SER A 197 -17.96 1.71 -13.93
C SER A 197 -18.76 0.46 -14.32
N GLU A 198 -18.15 -0.71 -14.31
CA GLU A 198 -18.83 -1.98 -14.55
C GLU A 198 -19.78 -2.33 -13.41
N ILE A 199 -19.30 -2.25 -12.17
CA ILE A 199 -20.08 -2.57 -10.97
C ILE A 199 -21.33 -1.69 -10.85
N VAL A 200 -21.23 -0.38 -11.08
CA VAL A 200 -22.38 0.53 -10.94
C VAL A 200 -23.43 0.40 -12.04
N ARG A 201 -23.11 -0.24 -13.19
CA ARG A 201 -24.09 -0.49 -14.26
C ARG A 201 -25.10 -1.57 -13.89
N GLY A 202 -24.67 -2.57 -13.11
CA GLY A 202 -25.50 -3.70 -12.68
C GLY A 202 -26.11 -3.52 -11.30
N THR A 203 -26.49 -4.66 -10.70
CA THR A 203 -26.77 -4.76 -9.27
C THR A 203 -25.45 -4.78 -8.52
N VAL A 204 -25.32 -3.96 -7.49
CA VAL A 204 -24.12 -3.88 -6.69
C VAL A 204 -24.15 -4.95 -5.61
N TYR A 205 -23.16 -5.83 -5.59
CA TYR A 205 -22.97 -6.83 -4.55
C TYR A 205 -21.72 -6.52 -3.71
N ALA A 206 -21.77 -6.82 -2.42
CA ALA A 206 -20.64 -6.61 -1.50
C ALA A 206 -19.36 -7.30 -1.99
N LYS A 207 -19.47 -8.52 -2.52
CA LYS A 207 -18.35 -9.30 -3.03
C LYS A 207 -17.59 -8.62 -4.18
N ASP A 208 -18.30 -7.93 -5.09
CA ASP A 208 -17.67 -7.20 -6.20
C ASP A 208 -16.87 -6.01 -5.70
N ILE A 209 -17.38 -5.33 -4.66
CA ILE A 209 -16.69 -4.22 -3.99
C ILE A 209 -15.48 -4.74 -3.23
N ARG A 210 -15.61 -5.86 -2.50
CA ARG A 210 -14.51 -6.51 -1.76
C ARG A 210 -13.40 -6.96 -2.72
N TYR A 211 -13.76 -7.56 -3.86
CA TYR A 211 -12.78 -7.92 -4.89
C TYR A 211 -11.96 -6.69 -5.32
N LEU A 212 -12.63 -5.59 -5.64
CA LEU A 212 -11.95 -4.37 -6.07
C LEU A 212 -11.12 -3.75 -4.94
N GLN A 213 -11.63 -3.75 -3.71
CA GLN A 213 -10.90 -3.26 -2.53
C GLN A 213 -9.59 -4.03 -2.34
N VAL A 214 -9.63 -5.38 -2.38
CA VAL A 214 -8.45 -6.24 -2.27
C VAL A 214 -7.48 -6.00 -3.43
N SER A 215 -7.98 -5.96 -4.67
CA SER A 215 -7.18 -5.69 -5.87
C SER A 215 -6.46 -4.33 -5.80
N LEU A 216 -7.13 -3.29 -5.28
CA LEU A 216 -6.52 -1.98 -5.14
C LEU A 216 -5.51 -1.95 -3.98
N SER A 217 -5.75 -2.70 -2.88
CA SER A 217 -4.79 -2.86 -1.78
C SER A 217 -3.52 -3.58 -2.23
N ASP A 218 -3.67 -4.65 -3.02
CA ASP A 218 -2.56 -5.38 -3.61
C ASP A 218 -1.74 -4.51 -4.56
N SER A 219 -2.41 -3.74 -5.44
CA SER A 219 -1.75 -2.79 -6.32
C SER A 219 -1.04 -1.67 -5.55
N TYR A 220 -1.61 -1.19 -4.44
CA TYR A 220 -0.99 -0.21 -3.55
C TYR A 220 0.36 -0.72 -3.01
N LEU A 221 0.38 -1.96 -2.50
CA LEU A 221 1.60 -2.57 -1.96
C LEU A 221 2.64 -2.82 -3.04
N THR A 222 2.24 -3.35 -4.19
CA THR A 222 3.13 -3.58 -5.34
C THR A 222 3.79 -2.27 -5.80
N LEU A 223 3.01 -1.21 -5.93
CA LEU A 223 3.54 0.12 -6.27
C LEU A 223 4.49 0.65 -5.18
N ALA A 224 4.14 0.47 -3.89
CA ALA A 224 5.02 0.89 -2.80
C ALA A 224 6.36 0.15 -2.84
N GLU A 225 6.38 -1.15 -3.17
CA GLU A 225 7.60 -1.93 -3.35
C GLU A 225 8.42 -1.43 -4.54
N GLU A 226 7.81 -1.17 -5.69
CA GLU A 226 8.48 -0.61 -6.88
C GLU A 226 9.14 0.74 -6.63
N PHE A 227 8.52 1.62 -5.82
CA PHE A 227 9.08 2.91 -5.46
C PHE A 227 10.11 2.86 -4.31
N SER A 228 10.24 1.71 -3.62
CA SER A 228 11.15 1.54 -2.47
C SER A 228 12.59 1.20 -2.88
N ILE A 229 12.88 0.96 -4.16
CA ILE A 229 14.17 0.60 -4.72
C ILE A 229 14.91 1.90 -5.12
#